data_e6221d46a4aefb5362c2d180d1e1c88e
#
_entry.id   e6221d46a4aefb5362c2d180d1e1c88e
#
_cell.length_a   1.000
_cell.length_b   1.000
_cell.length_c   1.000
_cell.angle_alpha   90.00
_cell.angle_beta   90.00
_cell.angle_gamma   90.00
#
_symmetry.space_group_name_H-M   'P 1'
#
loop_
_entity.id
_entity.type
_entity.pdbx_description
1 polymer ?
#
loop_
_entity_poly.entity_id
_entity_poly.type
_entity_poly.pdbx_seq_one_letter_code
_entity_poly.pdbx_strand_id
1 'polypeptide(L)'
;LAGNPKKFYAVARGYQTGIYTAWFGAGGAEVQIRGFAGARYKGFATREEAERWLQDPSIMSFASPVTVSGMNAETKAPAPGTIHVYTDGGCRGNPGPGGYCAIVDDGKKRTELFRGYRLTTNNRMELLACIAGLESLEHPSDVLLHSDSRYVVDGMKKGWARRWRSRNWMRTKTEAAENADLWSRLLDLCDRHRVEFIWVRGHAGHPENERCDQLATGAADGVDLEEDRPYIEGRTKLSPDLLG
;
A
#
# COMPACT_ATOMS: atom_id res chain seq x y z
N LEU A 1 0.99 -13.51 19.01
CA LEU A 1 0.34 -12.85 20.14
C LEU A 1 -0.68 -11.88 19.57
N ALA A 2 -1.97 -12.12 19.82
CA ALA A 2 -3.06 -11.24 19.44
C ALA A 2 -2.88 -9.90 20.15
N GLY A 3 -2.77 -8.81 19.38
CA GLY A 3 -2.71 -7.48 19.94
C GLY A 3 -3.97 -7.16 20.74
N ASN A 4 -3.78 -6.59 21.94
CA ASN A 4 -4.87 -6.20 22.83
C ASN A 4 -5.88 -5.31 22.03
N PRO A 5 -7.18 -5.61 22.03
CA PRO A 5 -8.15 -4.83 21.28
C PRO A 5 -8.13 -3.37 21.78
N LYS A 6 -8.01 -2.44 20.86
CA LYS A 6 -8.04 -1.01 21.18
C LYS A 6 -9.44 -0.66 21.70
N LYS A 7 -9.51 -0.14 22.91
CA LYS A 7 -10.78 0.18 23.59
C LYS A 7 -11.11 1.68 23.58
N PHE A 8 -10.13 2.54 23.27
CA PHE A 8 -10.27 4.00 23.29
C PHE A 8 -9.73 4.59 21.99
N TYR A 9 -10.46 5.56 21.46
CA TYR A 9 -10.12 6.27 20.23
C TYR A 9 -10.08 7.77 20.51
N ALA A 10 -8.91 8.37 20.40
CA ALA A 10 -8.75 9.80 20.56
C ALA A 10 -8.85 10.50 19.20
N VAL A 11 -9.69 11.54 19.11
CA VAL A 11 -9.82 12.42 17.95
C VAL A 11 -9.28 13.79 18.34
N ALA A 12 -8.10 14.15 17.82
CA ALA A 12 -7.48 15.45 18.05
C ALA A 12 -7.90 16.49 17.02
N ARG A 13 -8.37 16.05 15.84
CA ARG A 13 -8.93 16.91 14.80
C ARG A 13 -10.03 16.15 14.03
N GLY A 14 -11.25 16.69 14.05
CA GLY A 14 -12.45 16.09 13.47
C GLY A 14 -13.64 17.01 13.74
N TYR A 15 -14.87 16.59 13.41
CA TYR A 15 -16.09 17.35 13.71
C TYR A 15 -16.24 17.59 15.23
N GLN A 16 -15.92 16.59 16.03
CA GLN A 16 -15.86 16.72 17.49
C GLN A 16 -14.62 16.03 18.02
N THR A 17 -13.76 16.78 18.72
CA THR A 17 -12.54 16.25 19.36
C THR A 17 -12.89 15.58 20.69
N GLY A 18 -12.13 14.55 21.09
CA GLY A 18 -12.36 13.84 22.34
C GLY A 18 -11.90 12.39 22.32
N ILE A 19 -12.28 11.65 23.37
CA ILE A 19 -11.99 10.22 23.52
C ILE A 19 -13.30 9.44 23.42
N TYR A 20 -13.29 8.45 22.54
CA TYR A 20 -14.43 7.60 22.22
C TYR A 20 -14.13 6.16 22.64
N THR A 21 -15.10 5.47 23.18
CA THR A 21 -15.00 4.05 23.58
C THR A 21 -15.47 3.09 22.48
N ALA A 22 -16.12 3.62 21.43
CA ALA A 22 -16.53 2.88 20.26
C ALA A 22 -15.94 3.51 19.00
N TRP A 23 -15.60 2.66 18.01
CA TRP A 23 -15.19 3.14 16.69
C TRP A 23 -16.41 3.47 15.83
N PHE A 24 -17.37 2.55 15.76
CA PHE A 24 -18.58 2.66 14.93
C PHE A 24 -19.81 3.14 15.72
N GLY A 25 -20.83 3.57 14.99
CA GLY A 25 -22.12 4.02 15.53
C GLY A 25 -22.23 5.53 15.70
N ALA A 26 -23.44 6.02 16.00
CA ALA A 26 -23.75 7.46 16.07
C ALA A 26 -22.88 8.23 17.09
N GLY A 27 -22.39 7.57 18.15
CA GLY A 27 -21.47 8.14 19.14
C GLY A 27 -20.02 7.69 18.97
N GLY A 28 -19.65 7.06 17.84
CA GLY A 28 -18.33 6.53 17.60
C GLY A 28 -17.32 7.55 17.07
N ALA A 29 -16.03 7.21 17.15
CA ALA A 29 -14.95 8.06 16.66
C ALA A 29 -14.99 8.23 15.12
N GLU A 30 -15.44 7.22 14.38
CA GLU A 30 -15.52 7.25 12.93
C GLU A 30 -16.39 8.39 12.40
N VAL A 31 -17.54 8.65 13.03
CA VAL A 31 -18.46 9.72 12.64
C VAL A 31 -17.79 11.10 12.73
N GLN A 32 -16.85 11.25 13.66
CA GLN A 32 -16.15 12.51 13.90
C GLN A 32 -15.05 12.81 12.88
N ILE A 33 -14.65 11.82 12.11
CA ILE A 33 -13.51 11.95 11.18
C ILE A 33 -13.90 11.68 9.73
N ARG A 34 -15.01 10.98 9.47
CA ARG A 34 -15.45 10.62 8.13
C ARG A 34 -15.74 11.89 7.32
N GLY A 35 -14.99 12.12 6.24
CA GLY A 35 -15.13 13.30 5.36
C GLY A 35 -14.53 14.59 5.94
N PHE A 36 -13.90 14.56 7.12
CA PHE A 36 -13.25 15.73 7.69
C PHE A 36 -11.82 15.87 7.17
N ALA A 37 -11.55 16.94 6.40
CA ALA A 37 -10.24 17.18 5.82
C ALA A 37 -9.15 17.38 6.90
N GLY A 38 -8.10 16.56 6.86
CA GLY A 38 -7.01 16.61 7.81
C GLY A 38 -7.36 16.10 9.22
N ALA A 39 -8.30 15.15 9.33
CA ALA A 39 -8.62 14.49 10.58
C ALA A 39 -7.38 13.88 11.25
N ARG A 40 -7.27 14.05 12.58
CA ARG A 40 -6.20 13.44 13.39
C ARG A 40 -6.80 12.61 14.50
N TYR A 41 -6.52 11.32 14.48
CA TYR A 41 -7.06 10.38 15.45
C TYR A 41 -6.12 9.21 15.69
N LYS A 42 -6.26 8.52 16.81
CA LYS A 42 -5.48 7.32 17.14
C LYS A 42 -6.23 6.42 18.13
N GLY A 43 -6.07 5.10 18.02
CA GLY A 43 -6.63 4.11 18.93
C GLY A 43 -5.61 3.67 19.99
N PHE A 44 -6.08 3.49 21.24
CA PHE A 44 -5.28 3.16 22.41
C PHE A 44 -5.86 1.97 23.19
N ALA A 45 -5.01 1.31 23.98
CA ALA A 45 -5.45 0.23 24.87
C ALA A 45 -6.07 0.77 26.17
N THR A 46 -5.61 1.95 26.64
CA THR A 46 -6.08 2.58 27.86
C THR A 46 -6.54 4.02 27.61
N ARG A 47 -7.37 4.53 28.52
CA ARG A 47 -7.88 5.91 28.47
C ARG A 47 -6.78 6.93 28.74
N GLU A 48 -5.89 6.63 29.68
CA GLU A 48 -4.77 7.48 30.09
C GLU A 48 -3.77 7.70 28.92
N GLU A 49 -3.56 6.68 28.09
CA GLU A 49 -2.76 6.81 26.87
C GLU A 49 -3.44 7.75 25.86
N ALA A 50 -4.74 7.64 25.69
CA ALA A 50 -5.53 8.49 24.81
C ALA A 50 -5.53 9.95 25.28
N GLU A 51 -5.69 10.21 26.59
CA GLU A 51 -5.65 11.53 27.20
C GLU A 51 -4.28 12.20 27.03
N ARG A 52 -3.20 11.46 27.31
CA ARG A 52 -1.83 11.96 27.14
C ARG A 52 -1.55 12.34 25.70
N TRP A 53 -2.03 11.56 24.74
CA TRP A 53 -1.85 11.84 23.32
C TRP A 53 -2.67 13.08 22.87
N LEU A 54 -3.84 13.34 23.45
CA LEU A 54 -4.63 14.52 23.14
C LEU A 54 -4.00 15.83 23.67
N GLN A 55 -3.24 15.76 24.77
CA GLN A 55 -2.51 16.92 25.32
C GLN A 55 -1.37 17.39 24.40
N ASP A 56 -0.74 16.47 23.71
CA ASP A 56 0.24 16.79 22.65
C ASP A 56 0.13 15.78 21.49
N PRO A 57 -0.77 16.04 20.52
CA PRO A 57 -0.94 15.16 19.37
C PRO A 57 0.27 15.14 18.41
N SER A 58 1.25 16.02 18.61
CA SER A 58 2.49 16.08 17.83
C SER A 58 3.56 15.12 18.35
N ILE A 59 3.46 14.66 19.59
CA ILE A 59 4.36 13.64 20.12
C ILE A 59 4.01 12.31 19.44
N MET A 60 4.82 11.91 18.48
CA MET A 60 4.94 10.51 18.10
C MET A 60 5.46 9.77 19.32
N SER A 61 4.56 9.05 20.02
CA SER A 61 4.98 8.10 21.04
C SER A 61 5.83 7.02 20.39
N PHE A 62 7.12 7.23 20.39
CA PHE A 62 8.08 6.13 20.27
C PHE A 62 7.83 5.26 21.50
N ALA A 63 7.26 4.08 21.29
CA ALA A 63 7.29 3.04 22.31
C ALA A 63 8.73 2.93 22.79
N SER A 64 8.92 2.95 24.12
CA SER A 64 10.21 2.79 24.77
C SER A 64 11.00 1.65 24.12
N PRO A 65 12.29 1.80 23.88
CA PRO A 65 13.06 0.74 23.28
C PRO A 65 13.10 -0.44 24.26
N VAL A 66 12.46 -1.53 23.88
CA VAL A 66 12.82 -2.83 24.43
C VAL A 66 14.21 -3.08 23.95
N THR A 67 15.17 -3.04 24.87
CA THR A 67 16.56 -3.37 24.62
C THR A 67 16.62 -4.84 24.23
N VAL A 68 16.52 -5.15 22.95
CA VAL A 68 16.92 -6.42 22.39
C VAL A 68 18.38 -6.26 22.01
N SER A 69 19.25 -6.69 22.92
CA SER A 69 20.68 -6.83 22.66
C SER A 69 20.86 -7.85 21.55
N GLY A 70 21.47 -7.45 20.46
CA GLY A 70 21.97 -8.34 19.42
C GLY A 70 21.12 -8.42 18.16
N MET A 71 21.32 -7.49 17.27
CA MET A 71 21.55 -7.66 15.83
C MET A 71 21.76 -6.26 15.23
N ASN A 72 23.00 -5.91 15.02
CA ASN A 72 23.40 -4.76 14.21
C ASN A 72 22.95 -5.00 12.76
N ALA A 73 21.76 -4.50 12.40
CA ALA A 73 21.50 -4.14 11.03
C ALA A 73 21.87 -2.65 10.92
N GLU A 74 23.11 -2.37 10.56
CA GLU A 74 23.51 -1.08 10.04
C GLU A 74 22.56 -0.75 8.88
N THR A 75 21.66 0.19 9.07
CA THR A 75 20.98 0.87 7.96
C THR A 75 22.05 1.67 7.24
N LYS A 76 22.78 1.02 6.36
CA LYS A 76 23.72 1.65 5.44
C LYS A 76 22.95 2.71 4.68
N ALA A 77 23.39 3.97 4.77
CA ALA A 77 22.82 5.03 3.96
C ALA A 77 22.75 4.58 2.50
N PRO A 78 21.65 4.88 1.76
CA PRO A 78 21.52 4.47 0.37
C PRO A 78 22.78 4.87 -0.40
N ALA A 79 23.26 3.98 -1.26
CA ALA A 79 24.43 4.28 -2.10
C ALA A 79 24.12 5.49 -2.99
N PRO A 80 25.08 6.37 -3.26
CA PRO A 80 24.88 7.45 -4.23
C PRO A 80 24.36 6.90 -5.56
N GLY A 81 23.24 7.42 -6.05
CA GLY A 81 22.59 6.95 -7.27
C GLY A 81 21.48 5.91 -7.05
N THR A 82 21.12 5.60 -5.79
CA THR A 82 19.94 4.78 -5.50
C THR A 82 18.66 5.51 -5.90
N ILE A 83 17.78 4.84 -6.62
CA ILE A 83 16.49 5.39 -7.06
C ILE A 83 15.42 5.04 -6.04
N HIS A 84 14.63 6.02 -5.64
CA HIS A 84 13.45 5.81 -4.82
C HIS A 84 12.20 5.69 -5.69
N VAL A 85 11.43 4.64 -5.49
CA VAL A 85 10.13 4.44 -6.15
C VAL A 85 9.06 4.34 -5.07
N TYR A 86 8.10 5.24 -5.09
CA TYR A 86 6.95 5.24 -4.17
C TYR A 86 5.73 4.79 -4.95
N THR A 87 4.95 3.88 -4.40
CA THR A 87 3.84 3.24 -5.13
C THR A 87 2.60 3.16 -4.28
N ASP A 88 1.45 3.35 -4.95
CA ASP A 88 0.13 3.14 -4.37
C ASP A 88 -0.85 2.71 -5.47
N GLY A 89 -1.89 1.98 -5.07
CA GLY A 89 -2.93 1.53 -5.98
C GLY A 89 -4.24 1.23 -5.24
N GLY A 90 -5.36 1.58 -5.85
CA GLY A 90 -6.65 1.43 -5.23
C GLY A 90 -7.79 1.21 -6.21
N CYS A 91 -8.95 0.77 -5.68
CA CYS A 91 -10.19 0.61 -6.43
C CYS A 91 -11.37 1.25 -5.72
N ARG A 92 -12.32 1.75 -6.51
CA ARG A 92 -13.66 2.12 -6.08
C ARG A 92 -14.56 0.88 -6.08
N GLY A 93 -14.57 0.17 -4.98
CA GLY A 93 -15.06 -1.22 -4.92
C GLY A 93 -13.96 -2.23 -5.28
N ASN A 94 -14.21 -3.53 -5.11
CA ASN A 94 -13.20 -4.55 -5.38
C ASN A 94 -13.89 -5.87 -5.82
N PRO A 95 -14.06 -6.08 -7.14
CA PRO A 95 -13.57 -5.30 -8.27
C PRO A 95 -14.38 -4.03 -8.57
N GLY A 96 -13.75 -3.08 -9.29
CA GLY A 96 -14.36 -1.83 -9.72
C GLY A 96 -13.40 -0.94 -10.52
N PRO A 97 -13.76 0.32 -10.77
CA PRO A 97 -12.81 1.29 -11.31
C PRO A 97 -11.63 1.43 -10.36
N GLY A 98 -10.41 1.39 -10.89
CA GLY A 98 -9.20 1.47 -10.08
C GLY A 98 -8.13 2.31 -10.75
N GLY A 99 -7.16 2.74 -9.95
CA GLY A 99 -6.02 3.50 -10.45
C GLY A 99 -4.76 3.16 -9.66
N TYR A 100 -3.63 3.39 -10.29
CA TYR A 100 -2.33 3.26 -9.66
C TYR A 100 -1.50 4.53 -9.83
N CYS A 101 -0.52 4.69 -8.95
CA CYS A 101 0.53 5.69 -9.09
C CYS A 101 1.89 5.11 -8.72
N ALA A 102 2.92 5.52 -9.46
CA ALA A 102 4.32 5.38 -9.09
C ALA A 102 5.02 6.75 -9.19
N ILE A 103 5.75 7.14 -8.16
CA ILE A 103 6.64 8.29 -8.15
C ILE A 103 8.06 7.77 -8.16
N VAL A 104 8.82 8.14 -9.19
CA VAL A 104 10.22 7.75 -9.36
C VAL A 104 11.10 8.95 -9.11
N ASP A 105 12.01 8.85 -8.15
CA ASP A 105 12.95 9.91 -7.77
C ASP A 105 14.39 9.37 -7.83
N ASP A 106 15.19 9.87 -8.75
CA ASP A 106 16.60 9.54 -8.94
C ASP A 106 17.55 10.54 -8.25
N GLY A 107 17.00 11.43 -7.43
CA GLY A 107 17.73 12.51 -6.76
C GLY A 107 18.01 13.75 -7.65
N LYS A 108 17.71 13.68 -8.95
CA LYS A 108 17.83 14.80 -9.91
C LYS A 108 16.48 15.13 -10.54
N LYS A 109 15.70 14.11 -10.82
CA LYS A 109 14.39 14.21 -11.48
C LYS A 109 13.36 13.38 -10.71
N ARG A 110 12.20 13.98 -10.51
CA ARG A 110 11.00 13.31 -10.01
C ARG A 110 10.00 13.13 -11.14
N THR A 111 9.54 11.91 -11.34
CA THR A 111 8.55 11.57 -12.37
C THR A 111 7.34 10.90 -11.72
N GLU A 112 6.15 11.38 -12.05
CA GLU A 112 4.89 10.83 -11.56
C GLU A 112 4.23 10.05 -12.71
N LEU A 113 3.94 8.77 -12.49
CA LEU A 113 3.31 7.84 -13.42
C LEU A 113 2.00 7.37 -12.80
N PHE A 114 0.88 7.58 -13.46
CA PHE A 114 -0.42 7.14 -12.95
C PHE A 114 -1.35 6.78 -14.09
N ARG A 115 -2.29 5.87 -13.83
CA ARG A 115 -3.26 5.39 -14.82
C ARG A 115 -4.50 4.82 -14.15
N GLY A 116 -5.66 4.99 -14.80
CA GLY A 116 -6.95 4.48 -14.35
C GLY A 116 -7.47 3.34 -15.23
N TYR A 117 -8.22 2.41 -14.60
CA TYR A 117 -8.82 1.25 -15.23
C TYR A 117 -10.30 1.15 -14.90
N ARG A 118 -11.16 0.75 -15.88
CA ARG A 118 -12.62 0.64 -15.72
C ARG A 118 -13.04 -0.46 -14.76
N LEU A 119 -12.34 -1.60 -14.83
CA LEU A 119 -12.64 -2.77 -14.02
C LEU A 119 -11.37 -3.53 -13.69
N THR A 120 -11.00 -3.50 -12.42
CA THR A 120 -9.79 -4.15 -11.90
C THR A 120 -9.96 -4.46 -10.41
N THR A 121 -8.89 -4.84 -9.72
CA THR A 121 -8.87 -5.07 -8.28
C THR A 121 -7.78 -4.26 -7.59
N ASN A 122 -7.94 -4.02 -6.28
CA ASN A 122 -6.95 -3.32 -5.48
C ASN A 122 -5.55 -3.94 -5.63
N ASN A 123 -5.43 -5.25 -5.45
CA ASN A 123 -4.14 -5.94 -5.54
C ASN A 123 -3.48 -5.81 -6.92
N ARG A 124 -4.27 -5.71 -8.01
CA ARG A 124 -3.72 -5.49 -9.35
C ARG A 124 -3.16 -4.08 -9.49
N MET A 125 -3.84 -3.08 -8.97
CA MET A 125 -3.37 -1.68 -9.00
C MET A 125 -2.08 -1.51 -8.21
N GLU A 126 -1.97 -2.12 -7.05
CA GLU A 126 -0.75 -2.16 -6.24
C GLU A 126 0.44 -2.79 -6.98
N LEU A 127 0.21 -3.92 -7.68
CA LEU A 127 1.23 -4.56 -8.50
C LEU A 127 1.62 -3.71 -9.71
N LEU A 128 0.62 -3.12 -10.40
CA LEU A 128 0.86 -2.27 -11.57
C LEU A 128 1.61 -1.00 -11.21
N ALA A 129 1.38 -0.42 -10.02
CA ALA A 129 2.16 0.69 -9.52
C ALA A 129 3.66 0.34 -9.44
N CYS A 130 3.99 -0.80 -8.82
CA CYS A 130 5.37 -1.27 -8.71
C CYS A 130 6.00 -1.54 -10.09
N ILE A 131 5.24 -2.19 -10.97
CA ILE A 131 5.67 -2.51 -12.33
C ILE A 131 5.95 -1.22 -13.13
N ALA A 132 5.01 -0.27 -13.13
CA ALA A 132 5.15 0.98 -13.87
C ALA A 132 6.37 1.79 -13.42
N GLY A 133 6.61 1.84 -12.10
CA GLY A 133 7.80 2.50 -11.55
C GLY A 133 9.11 1.85 -12.01
N LEU A 134 9.19 0.53 -11.98
CA LEU A 134 10.40 -0.19 -12.40
C LEU A 134 10.60 -0.19 -13.92
N GLU A 135 9.54 -0.28 -14.71
CA GLU A 135 9.61 -0.23 -16.18
C GLU A 135 10.06 1.13 -16.73
N SER A 136 9.84 2.19 -15.98
CA SER A 136 10.28 3.53 -16.37
C SER A 136 11.80 3.71 -16.31
N LEU A 137 12.52 2.75 -15.70
CA LEU A 137 13.97 2.80 -15.56
C LEU A 137 14.66 2.20 -16.79
N GLU A 138 15.41 3.02 -17.51
CA GLU A 138 16.08 2.63 -18.76
C GLU A 138 17.21 1.60 -18.54
N HIS A 139 17.92 1.70 -17.39
CA HIS A 139 19.10 0.88 -17.10
C HIS A 139 18.93 0.08 -15.79
N PRO A 140 19.65 -1.06 -15.65
CA PRO A 140 19.74 -1.77 -14.37
C PRO A 140 20.17 -0.82 -13.24
N SER A 141 19.37 -0.76 -12.18
CA SER A 141 19.50 0.24 -11.13
C SER A 141 19.35 -0.37 -9.75
N ASP A 142 19.88 0.30 -8.73
CA ASP A 142 19.60 0.04 -7.32
C ASP A 142 18.35 0.83 -6.94
N VAL A 143 17.33 0.12 -6.48
CA VAL A 143 15.99 0.67 -6.25
C VAL A 143 15.52 0.38 -4.84
N LEU A 144 15.09 1.43 -4.12
CA LEU A 144 14.31 1.33 -2.90
C LEU A 144 12.84 1.56 -3.26
N LEU A 145 12.05 0.48 -3.27
CA LEU A 145 10.63 0.53 -3.62
C LEU A 145 9.78 0.58 -2.35
N HIS A 146 9.11 1.71 -2.16
CA HIS A 146 8.27 2.00 -1.00
C HIS A 146 6.80 1.74 -1.34
N SER A 147 6.13 0.89 -0.58
CA SER A 147 4.70 0.60 -0.73
C SER A 147 4.07 0.30 0.62
N ASP A 148 2.82 0.70 0.81
CA ASP A 148 2.01 0.33 1.98
C ASP A 148 1.23 -0.97 1.76
N SER A 149 1.28 -1.52 0.55
CA SER A 149 0.70 -2.82 0.22
C SER A 149 1.42 -3.98 0.89
N ARG A 150 0.80 -4.56 1.92
CA ARG A 150 1.29 -5.82 2.50
C ARG A 150 1.27 -6.98 1.52
N TYR A 151 0.31 -6.97 0.59
CA TYR A 151 0.22 -8.00 -0.44
C TYR A 151 1.48 -8.03 -1.30
N VAL A 152 1.94 -6.88 -1.77
CA VAL A 152 3.14 -6.78 -2.61
C VAL A 152 4.41 -7.01 -1.79
N VAL A 153 4.60 -6.24 -0.72
CA VAL A 153 5.84 -6.28 0.07
C VAL A 153 6.07 -7.65 0.69
N ASP A 154 5.05 -8.27 1.28
CA ASP A 154 5.16 -9.61 1.85
C ASP A 154 5.34 -10.68 0.76
N GLY A 155 4.64 -10.54 -0.38
CA GLY A 155 4.80 -11.43 -1.53
C GLY A 155 6.24 -11.53 -2.03
N MET A 156 6.92 -10.39 -2.07
CA MET A 156 8.32 -10.31 -2.47
C MET A 156 9.28 -10.69 -1.34
N LYS A 157 9.20 -10.05 -0.16
CA LYS A 157 10.13 -10.29 0.97
C LYS A 157 10.07 -11.70 1.52
N LYS A 158 8.88 -12.29 1.63
CA LYS A 158 8.70 -13.68 2.08
C LYS A 158 8.90 -14.71 0.97
N GLY A 159 9.21 -14.25 -0.24
CA GLY A 159 9.48 -15.08 -1.41
C GLY A 159 8.27 -15.87 -1.91
N TRP A 160 7.04 -15.41 -1.64
CA TRP A 160 5.82 -16.09 -2.10
C TRP A 160 5.74 -16.10 -3.62
N ALA A 161 5.94 -14.97 -4.28
CA ALA A 161 5.88 -14.85 -5.72
C ALA A 161 6.90 -15.78 -6.43
N ARG A 162 8.14 -15.85 -5.94
CA ARG A 162 9.16 -16.76 -6.49
C ARG A 162 8.80 -18.23 -6.29
N ARG A 163 8.19 -18.60 -5.13
CA ARG A 163 7.69 -19.96 -4.90
C ARG A 163 6.51 -20.31 -5.79
N TRP A 164 5.60 -19.39 -6.03
CA TRP A 164 4.48 -19.63 -6.96
C TRP A 164 5.00 -19.83 -8.39
N ARG A 165 5.91 -18.97 -8.85
CA ARG A 165 6.56 -19.09 -10.17
C ARG A 165 7.25 -20.46 -10.34
N SER A 166 7.99 -20.94 -9.33
CA SER A 166 8.67 -22.25 -9.38
C SER A 166 7.70 -23.44 -9.36
N ARG A 167 6.43 -23.21 -9.03
CA ARG A 167 5.36 -24.22 -9.00
C ARG A 167 4.30 -23.95 -10.07
N ASN A 168 4.67 -23.41 -11.21
CA ASN A 168 3.73 -23.08 -12.28
C ASN A 168 2.56 -22.21 -11.82
N TRP A 169 2.85 -21.22 -10.99
CA TRP A 169 1.87 -20.28 -10.41
C TRP A 169 0.81 -20.95 -9.52
N MET A 170 1.13 -22.10 -8.93
CA MET A 170 0.26 -22.72 -7.95
C MET A 170 0.56 -22.21 -6.54
N ARG A 171 -0.47 -21.64 -5.88
CA ARG A 171 -0.42 -21.21 -4.48
C ARG A 171 -0.46 -22.41 -3.52
N THR A 172 -1.37 -23.33 -3.80
CA THR A 172 -1.50 -24.63 -3.11
C THR A 172 -1.45 -25.77 -4.14
N LYS A 173 -1.71 -27.01 -3.74
CA LYS A 173 -1.80 -28.14 -4.68
C LYS A 173 -2.96 -28.02 -5.68
N THR A 174 -4.01 -27.26 -5.31
CA THR A 174 -5.27 -27.17 -6.07
C THR A 174 -5.63 -25.75 -6.48
N GLU A 175 -4.96 -24.73 -5.95
CA GLU A 175 -5.30 -23.33 -6.18
C GLU A 175 -4.17 -22.59 -6.88
N ALA A 176 -4.50 -21.91 -7.95
CA ALA A 176 -3.59 -20.99 -8.63
C ALA A 176 -3.34 -19.72 -7.79
N ALA A 177 -2.19 -19.12 -7.95
CA ALA A 177 -1.90 -17.81 -7.43
C ALA A 177 -2.67 -16.76 -8.24
N GLU A 178 -3.33 -15.85 -7.55
CA GLU A 178 -3.98 -14.70 -8.19
C GLU A 178 -2.93 -13.75 -8.79
N ASN A 179 -3.31 -13.08 -9.89
CA ASN A 179 -2.48 -12.06 -10.55
C ASN A 179 -1.10 -12.59 -11.01
N ALA A 180 -1.03 -13.87 -11.43
CA ALA A 180 0.19 -14.52 -11.86
C ALA A 180 0.89 -13.77 -13.02
N ASP A 181 0.10 -13.15 -13.90
CA ASP A 181 0.55 -12.28 -14.99
C ASP A 181 1.38 -11.09 -14.46
N LEU A 182 0.88 -10.38 -13.48
CA LEU A 182 1.55 -9.22 -12.89
C LEU A 182 2.73 -9.63 -12.00
N TRP A 183 2.58 -10.72 -11.23
CA TRP A 183 3.68 -11.24 -10.44
C TRP A 183 4.86 -11.70 -11.31
N SER A 184 4.59 -12.32 -12.47
CA SER A 184 5.65 -12.70 -13.41
C SER A 184 6.42 -11.49 -13.90
N ARG A 185 5.70 -10.46 -14.36
CA ARG A 185 6.27 -9.22 -14.86
C ARG A 185 7.07 -8.47 -13.78
N LEU A 186 6.56 -8.41 -12.54
CA LEU A 186 7.28 -7.81 -11.41
C LEU A 186 8.58 -8.56 -11.08
N LEU A 187 8.55 -9.90 -11.08
CA LEU A 187 9.74 -10.70 -10.84
C LEU A 187 10.81 -10.52 -11.92
N ASP A 188 10.41 -10.43 -13.20
CA ASP A 188 11.34 -10.19 -14.31
C ASP A 188 12.04 -8.82 -14.18
N LEU A 189 11.30 -7.80 -13.72
CA LEU A 189 11.87 -6.50 -13.41
C LEU A 189 12.83 -6.55 -12.20
N CYS A 190 12.48 -7.30 -11.17
CA CYS A 190 13.37 -7.50 -10.02
C CYS A 190 14.61 -8.37 -10.34
N ASP A 191 14.58 -9.13 -11.43
CA ASP A 191 15.75 -9.84 -11.94
C ASP A 191 16.64 -8.90 -12.79
N ARG A 192 16.06 -7.82 -13.37
CA ARG A 192 16.78 -6.77 -14.11
C ARG A 192 17.39 -5.71 -13.18
N HIS A 193 16.68 -5.31 -12.12
CA HIS A 193 17.10 -4.28 -11.18
C HIS A 193 17.38 -4.90 -9.81
N ARG A 194 18.23 -4.26 -9.00
CA ARG A 194 18.41 -4.64 -7.60
C ARG A 194 17.39 -3.91 -6.74
N VAL A 195 16.25 -4.54 -6.48
CA VAL A 195 15.12 -3.93 -5.80
C VAL A 195 15.03 -4.37 -4.34
N GLU A 196 15.05 -3.40 -3.43
CA GLU A 196 14.68 -3.59 -2.04
C GLU A 196 13.26 -3.05 -1.80
N PHE A 197 12.35 -3.91 -1.34
CA PHE A 197 10.98 -3.52 -1.00
C PHE A 197 10.91 -3.00 0.43
N ILE A 198 10.41 -1.78 0.61
CA ILE A 198 10.24 -1.13 1.91
C ILE A 198 8.75 -0.96 2.17
N TRP A 199 8.29 -1.60 3.25
CA TRP A 199 6.93 -1.36 3.68
C TRP A 199 6.85 -0.01 4.41
N VAL A 200 5.96 0.86 3.96
CA VAL A 200 5.60 2.10 4.63
C VAL A 200 4.19 1.97 5.21
N ARG A 201 3.91 2.74 6.24
CA ARG A 201 2.56 2.76 6.78
C ARG A 201 1.72 3.74 5.97
N GLY A 202 0.65 3.27 5.36
CA GLY A 202 -0.32 4.11 4.65
C GLY A 202 -0.92 5.19 5.57
N HIS A 203 -1.16 6.36 5.01
CA HIS A 203 -1.74 7.53 5.68
C HIS A 203 -1.03 7.92 7.00
N ALA A 204 0.29 7.82 7.03
CA ALA A 204 1.11 8.10 8.22
C ALA A 204 1.97 9.37 8.09
N GLY A 205 1.60 10.28 7.16
CA GLY A 205 2.32 11.54 6.96
C GLY A 205 3.58 11.40 6.10
N HIS A 206 3.68 10.36 5.28
CA HIS A 206 4.72 10.23 4.26
C HIS A 206 4.28 10.99 3.00
N PRO A 207 4.88 12.15 2.67
CA PRO A 207 4.39 13.01 1.59
C PRO A 207 4.27 12.32 0.23
N GLU A 208 5.25 11.45 -0.10
CA GLU A 208 5.28 10.73 -1.36
C GLU A 208 4.17 9.67 -1.45
N ASN A 209 3.90 8.95 -0.35
CA ASN A 209 2.81 7.97 -0.30
C ASN A 209 1.43 8.64 -0.37
N GLU A 210 1.26 9.76 0.34
CA GLU A 210 0.02 10.56 0.28
C GLU A 210 -0.19 11.15 -1.13
N ARG A 211 0.90 11.54 -1.80
CA ARG A 211 0.83 12.01 -3.18
C ARG A 211 0.47 10.87 -4.14
N CYS A 212 1.02 9.67 -3.95
CA CYS A 212 0.64 8.48 -4.74
C CYS A 212 -0.84 8.15 -4.55
N ASP A 213 -1.36 8.14 -3.31
CA ASP A 213 -2.78 7.90 -3.01
C ASP A 213 -3.69 8.90 -3.75
N GLN A 214 -3.35 10.20 -3.70
CA GLN A 214 -4.10 11.23 -4.41
C GLN A 214 -4.15 10.99 -5.92
N LEU A 215 -3.01 10.64 -6.53
CA LEU A 215 -2.90 10.41 -7.98
C LEU A 215 -3.59 9.12 -8.40
N ALA A 216 -3.43 8.03 -7.64
CA ALA A 216 -4.08 6.75 -7.88
C ALA A 216 -5.61 6.88 -7.79
N THR A 217 -6.08 7.55 -6.73
CA THR A 217 -7.50 7.86 -6.52
C THR A 217 -8.05 8.74 -7.65
N GLY A 218 -7.35 9.82 -8.02
CA GLY A 218 -7.75 10.69 -9.13
C GLY A 218 -7.76 9.95 -10.47
N ALA A 219 -6.84 9.03 -10.71
CA ALA A 219 -6.81 8.19 -11.90
C ALA A 219 -8.01 7.23 -11.96
N ALA A 220 -8.40 6.63 -10.82
CA ALA A 220 -9.58 5.77 -10.71
C ALA A 220 -10.90 6.51 -11.00
N ASP A 221 -10.97 7.79 -10.63
CA ASP A 221 -12.14 8.66 -10.82
C ASP A 221 -12.13 9.37 -12.19
N GLY A 222 -11.10 9.14 -13.01
CA GLY A 222 -10.94 9.77 -14.33
C GLY A 222 -11.94 9.28 -15.36
N VAL A 223 -12.01 10.00 -16.50
CA VAL A 223 -12.88 9.66 -17.64
C VAL A 223 -12.18 8.74 -18.65
N ASP A 224 -10.86 8.82 -18.75
CA ASP A 224 -10.01 8.04 -19.65
C ASP A 224 -9.52 6.77 -18.97
N LEU A 225 -10.45 5.87 -18.66
CA LEU A 225 -10.13 4.60 -18.02
C LEU A 225 -9.80 3.54 -19.06
N GLU A 226 -8.66 2.87 -18.88
CA GLU A 226 -8.25 1.74 -19.70
C GLU A 226 -8.97 0.43 -19.32
N GLU A 227 -8.80 -0.59 -20.14
CA GLU A 227 -9.25 -1.96 -19.84
C GLU A 227 -8.10 -2.79 -19.26
N ASP A 228 -8.31 -3.39 -18.09
CA ASP A 228 -7.43 -4.42 -17.57
C ASP A 228 -7.75 -5.76 -18.26
N ARG A 229 -7.34 -5.87 -19.54
CA ARG A 229 -7.68 -7.01 -20.40
C ARG A 229 -7.35 -8.36 -19.78
N PRO A 230 -6.15 -8.60 -19.19
CA PRO A 230 -5.85 -9.89 -18.57
C PRO A 230 -6.79 -10.25 -17.43
N TYR A 231 -7.23 -9.25 -16.66
CA TYR A 231 -8.22 -9.45 -15.61
C TYR A 231 -9.60 -9.81 -16.15
N ILE A 232 -10.07 -9.08 -17.16
CA ILE A 232 -11.39 -9.31 -17.81
C ILE A 232 -11.44 -10.68 -18.47
N GLU A 233 -10.40 -11.03 -19.25
CA GLU A 233 -10.30 -12.33 -19.93
C GLU A 233 -10.21 -13.51 -18.96
N GLY A 234 -9.49 -13.32 -17.84
CA GLY A 234 -9.41 -14.31 -16.77
C GLY A 234 -10.78 -14.61 -16.14
N ARG A 235 -11.59 -13.59 -15.94
CA ARG A 235 -12.97 -13.74 -15.43
C ARG A 235 -13.90 -14.45 -16.40
N THR A 236 -13.81 -14.11 -17.68
CA THR A 236 -14.64 -14.74 -18.74
C THR A 236 -14.38 -16.25 -18.84
N LYS A 237 -13.12 -16.68 -18.65
CA LYS A 237 -12.77 -18.11 -18.63
C LYS A 237 -13.30 -18.87 -17.42
N LEU A 238 -13.48 -18.17 -16.28
CA LEU A 238 -13.96 -18.77 -15.02
C LEU A 238 -15.49 -18.79 -14.90
N SER A 239 -16.21 -18.01 -15.71
CA SER A 239 -17.67 -17.87 -15.67
C SER A 239 -18.23 -17.76 -17.09
N PRO A 240 -18.29 -18.88 -17.85
CA PRO A 240 -18.85 -18.87 -19.21
C PRO A 240 -20.32 -18.46 -19.26
N ASP A 241 -21.08 -18.63 -18.17
CA ASP A 241 -22.52 -18.47 -18.09
C ASP A 241 -23.02 -17.04 -17.78
N LEU A 242 -22.10 -16.05 -17.63
CA LEU A 242 -22.45 -14.66 -17.30
C LEU A 242 -22.59 -13.73 -18.52
N LEU A 243 -22.53 -14.27 -19.74
CA LEU A 243 -22.70 -13.54 -21.02
C LEU A 243 -23.90 -14.02 -21.82
N GLY A 244 -24.92 -14.53 -21.14
CA GLY A 244 -26.22 -14.89 -21.75
C GLY A 244 -27.26 -13.80 -21.54
#